data_cc92dcaf112c09daadf0abc94b4d1ab6
#
_entry.id   cc92dcaf112c09daadf0abc94b4d1ab6
#
_cell.length_a   1.000
_cell.length_b   1.000
_cell.length_c   1.000
_cell.angle_alpha   90.00
_cell.angle_beta   90.00
_cell.angle_gamma   90.00
#
_symmetry.space_group_name_H-M   'P 1'
#
loop_
_entity.id
_entity.type
_entity.pdbx_description
1 polymer ?
#
loop_
_entity_poly.entity_id
_entity_poly.type
_entity_poly.pdbx_seq_one_letter_code
_entity_poly.pdbx_strand_id
1 'polypeptide(L)'
;AVEPKYPGPKHSGPDQERYRLKDSKFFDEALKMCLNCKRCEVACPSGVRIADIIQASRITYSTHRPIPRDIMLANTDFVGTMANMVAPIVNATLGLKPVKAVLHGVMGIDKHRTFPAYSSQKFETWYKRMAAKKQDSYSKHVSYFHGCYVNYNFPQLGKDLVKIMNAVGYGVHLLEKEKCCGVALIANGLSGQARRQGKVNIRSIRKAAEQNRIVLTTSSTCTFTMRDEYEHLLDIKTDDVRENITLATRFLYRLIEKGDIKLAFRKDFKMRTAYHSACHMEKMGW
;
A
#
# COMPACT_ATOMS: atom_id res chain seq x y z
N ALA A 1 19.12 7.63 -7.56
CA ALA A 1 19.58 7.70 -8.93
C ALA A 1 18.39 8.03 -9.82
N VAL A 2 18.51 9.07 -10.61
CA VAL A 2 17.46 9.46 -11.57
C VAL A 2 17.73 8.68 -12.85
N GLU A 3 16.70 8.02 -13.39
CA GLU A 3 16.77 7.42 -14.71
C GLU A 3 17.12 8.52 -15.74
N PRO A 4 18.26 8.44 -16.45
CA PRO A 4 18.71 9.52 -17.34
C PRO A 4 17.72 9.83 -18.48
N LYS A 5 16.88 8.88 -18.84
CA LYS A 5 15.84 9.02 -19.88
C LYS A 5 14.54 9.64 -19.36
N TYR A 6 14.38 9.79 -18.04
CA TYR A 6 13.17 10.38 -17.49
C TYR A 6 13.17 11.90 -17.70
N PRO A 7 12.20 12.44 -18.44
CA PRO A 7 12.17 13.85 -18.79
C PRO A 7 11.78 14.78 -17.63
N GLY A 8 11.46 14.21 -16.49
CA GLY A 8 11.02 14.95 -15.31
C GLY A 8 9.50 15.12 -15.18
N PRO A 9 9.03 15.51 -14.00
CA PRO A 9 7.60 15.60 -13.70
C PRO A 9 6.87 16.67 -14.54
N LYS A 10 7.53 17.76 -14.93
CA LYS A 10 6.92 18.80 -15.77
C LYS A 10 6.49 18.23 -17.12
N HIS A 11 7.38 17.50 -17.79
CA HIS A 11 7.11 16.93 -19.11
C HIS A 11 6.15 15.74 -19.05
N SER A 12 6.26 14.91 -18.02
CA SER A 12 5.37 13.75 -17.86
C SER A 12 3.99 14.10 -17.30
N GLY A 13 3.83 15.26 -16.69
CA GLY A 13 2.58 15.79 -16.15
C GLY A 13 1.99 16.91 -17.03
N PRO A 14 2.19 18.19 -16.70
CA PRO A 14 1.52 19.30 -17.40
C PRO A 14 1.76 19.37 -18.90
N ASP A 15 2.98 19.03 -19.37
CA ASP A 15 3.32 19.10 -20.82
C ASP A 15 2.99 17.80 -21.58
N GLN A 16 2.43 16.79 -20.93
CA GLN A 16 2.25 15.46 -21.50
C GLN A 16 1.40 15.46 -22.78
N GLU A 17 0.38 16.28 -22.86
CA GLU A 17 -0.52 16.35 -24.01
C GLU A 17 0.23 16.78 -25.28
N ARG A 18 1.18 17.68 -25.13
CA ARG A 18 2.07 18.08 -26.24
C ARG A 18 2.89 16.91 -26.77
N TYR A 19 3.40 16.05 -25.88
CA TYR A 19 4.17 14.87 -26.30
C TYR A 19 3.26 13.78 -26.84
N ARG A 20 2.08 13.58 -26.29
CA ARG A 20 1.09 12.63 -26.83
C ARG A 20 0.79 12.88 -28.29
N LEU A 21 0.62 14.15 -28.68
CA LEU A 21 0.33 14.55 -30.06
C LEU A 21 1.53 14.48 -30.99
N LYS A 22 2.76 14.66 -30.47
CA LYS A 22 3.99 14.72 -31.27
C LYS A 22 4.77 13.42 -31.33
N ASP A 23 4.82 12.70 -30.25
CA ASP A 23 5.58 11.46 -30.08
C ASP A 23 4.91 10.53 -29.06
N SER A 24 4.00 9.70 -29.54
CA SER A 24 3.24 8.75 -28.70
C SER A 24 4.13 7.72 -28.00
N LYS A 25 5.25 7.32 -28.62
CA LYS A 25 6.20 6.37 -28.01
C LYS A 25 6.93 7.00 -26.83
N PHE A 26 7.40 8.23 -26.98
CA PHE A 26 8.00 8.98 -25.88
C PHE A 26 7.01 9.23 -24.75
N PHE A 27 5.79 9.56 -25.08
CA PHE A 27 4.71 9.72 -24.10
C PHE A 27 4.51 8.47 -23.25
N ASP A 28 4.38 7.29 -23.88
CA ASP A 28 4.21 6.01 -23.17
C ASP A 28 5.42 5.68 -22.29
N GLU A 29 6.63 5.87 -22.79
CA GLU A 29 7.86 5.63 -22.02
C GLU A 29 7.99 6.58 -20.83
N ALA A 30 7.72 7.86 -21.00
CA ALA A 30 7.78 8.86 -19.94
C ALA A 30 6.76 8.57 -18.81
N LEU A 31 5.53 8.21 -19.18
CA LEU A 31 4.52 7.84 -18.19
C LEU A 31 4.91 6.61 -17.38
N LYS A 32 5.52 5.60 -18.00
CA LYS A 32 5.96 4.36 -17.31
C LYS A 32 7.03 4.60 -16.26
N MET A 33 7.82 5.65 -16.37
CA MET A 33 8.88 5.98 -15.41
C MET A 33 8.38 6.63 -14.13
N CYS A 34 7.14 7.13 -14.09
CA CYS A 34 6.56 7.71 -12.86
C CYS A 34 6.23 6.60 -11.86
N LEU A 35 6.81 6.66 -10.67
CA LEU A 35 6.59 5.70 -9.57
C LEU A 35 5.41 6.08 -8.66
N ASN A 36 4.69 7.14 -9.00
CA ASN A 36 3.58 7.65 -8.18
C ASN A 36 3.97 8.00 -6.73
N CYS A 37 5.21 8.43 -6.52
CA CYS A 37 5.74 8.74 -5.18
C CYS A 37 5.28 10.09 -4.61
N LYS A 38 4.61 10.95 -5.40
CA LYS A 38 4.08 12.26 -5.02
C LYS A 38 5.11 13.32 -4.60
N ARG A 39 6.41 13.06 -4.66
CA ARG A 39 7.43 14.05 -4.25
C ARG A 39 7.39 15.33 -5.11
N CYS A 40 7.07 15.21 -6.39
CA CYS A 40 6.89 16.38 -7.25
C CYS A 40 5.73 17.27 -6.80
N GLU A 41 4.70 16.71 -6.19
CA GLU A 41 3.57 17.46 -5.64
C GLU A 41 3.93 18.15 -4.32
N VAL A 42 4.70 17.47 -3.47
CA VAL A 42 5.21 18.06 -2.20
C VAL A 42 6.15 19.22 -2.49
N ALA A 43 6.99 19.10 -3.53
CA ALA A 43 7.95 20.12 -3.91
C ALA A 43 7.34 21.26 -4.77
N CYS A 44 6.10 21.14 -5.23
CA CYS A 44 5.49 22.11 -6.11
C CYS A 44 4.96 23.32 -5.32
N PRO A 45 5.50 24.54 -5.52
CA PRO A 45 5.04 25.72 -4.78
C PRO A 45 3.61 26.13 -5.16
N SER A 46 3.16 25.74 -6.36
CA SER A 46 1.80 26.02 -6.86
C SER A 46 0.79 24.93 -6.49
N GLY A 47 1.19 23.92 -5.73
CA GLY A 47 0.29 22.83 -5.29
C GLY A 47 -0.27 21.94 -6.41
N VAL A 48 0.37 21.91 -7.60
CA VAL A 48 -0.10 21.11 -8.73
C VAL A 48 0.03 19.61 -8.42
N ARG A 49 -1.05 18.87 -8.61
CA ARG A 49 -1.10 17.40 -8.40
C ARG A 49 -0.51 16.65 -9.61
N ILE A 50 0.80 16.83 -9.84
CA ILE A 50 1.51 16.37 -11.03
C ILE A 50 1.43 14.84 -11.19
N ALA A 51 1.62 14.10 -10.10
CA ALA A 51 1.58 12.64 -10.16
C ALA A 51 0.16 12.13 -10.45
N ASP A 52 -0.88 12.82 -9.99
CA ASP A 52 -2.27 12.46 -10.33
C ASP A 52 -2.57 12.69 -11.81
N ILE A 53 -2.07 13.78 -12.38
CA ILE A 53 -2.17 14.04 -13.83
C ILE A 53 -1.54 12.87 -14.60
N ILE A 54 -0.35 12.41 -14.19
CA ILE A 54 0.32 11.28 -14.82
C ILE A 54 -0.48 9.98 -14.67
N GLN A 55 -1.05 9.72 -13.49
CA GLN A 55 -1.86 8.51 -13.29
C GLN A 55 -3.18 8.57 -14.07
N ALA A 56 -3.85 9.71 -14.07
CA ALA A 56 -5.05 9.93 -14.86
C ALA A 56 -4.78 9.70 -16.36
N SER A 57 -3.64 10.16 -16.85
CA SER A 57 -3.24 9.96 -18.24
C SER A 57 -2.94 8.50 -18.57
N ARG A 58 -2.29 7.77 -17.66
CA ARG A 58 -2.14 6.31 -17.81
C ARG A 58 -3.49 5.61 -17.92
N ILE A 59 -4.43 5.99 -17.07
CA ILE A 59 -5.77 5.41 -17.06
C ILE A 59 -6.51 5.70 -18.36
N THR A 60 -6.39 6.93 -18.87
CA THR A 60 -7.18 7.41 -20.02
C THR A 60 -6.57 7.01 -21.36
N TYR A 61 -5.26 7.13 -21.50
CA TYR A 61 -4.58 7.03 -22.80
C TYR A 61 -3.70 5.81 -22.99
N SER A 62 -3.51 4.99 -21.95
CA SER A 62 -2.71 3.77 -22.12
C SER A 62 -3.41 2.80 -23.05
N THR A 63 -2.77 2.52 -24.18
CA THR A 63 -3.16 1.46 -25.12
C THR A 63 -2.63 0.09 -24.71
N HIS A 64 -2.05 0.02 -23.51
CA HIS A 64 -1.36 -1.15 -23.02
C HIS A 64 -2.30 -2.34 -22.87
N ARG A 65 -2.02 -3.42 -23.62
CA ARG A 65 -2.69 -4.71 -23.40
C ARG A 65 -2.16 -5.32 -22.10
N PRO A 66 -3.05 -5.86 -21.23
CA PRO A 66 -2.63 -6.51 -20.00
C PRO A 66 -1.61 -7.62 -20.29
N ILE A 67 -0.45 -7.55 -19.68
CA ILE A 67 0.57 -8.61 -19.71
C ILE A 67 0.39 -9.53 -18.48
N PRO A 68 0.99 -10.73 -18.46
CA PRO A 68 0.85 -11.66 -17.34
C PRO A 68 1.15 -11.05 -15.97
N ARG A 69 2.10 -10.11 -15.89
CA ARG A 69 2.38 -9.32 -14.69
C ARG A 69 1.16 -8.55 -14.19
N ASP A 70 0.43 -7.93 -15.08
CA ASP A 70 -0.73 -7.09 -14.72
C ASP A 70 -1.88 -7.94 -14.19
N ILE A 71 -2.07 -9.15 -14.77
CA ILE A 71 -3.03 -10.15 -14.29
C ILE A 71 -2.65 -10.61 -12.88
N MET A 72 -1.36 -10.83 -12.62
CA MET A 72 -0.85 -11.21 -11.30
C MET A 72 -1.10 -10.08 -10.28
N LEU A 73 -0.82 -8.84 -10.65
CA LEU A 73 -1.08 -7.66 -9.80
C LEU A 73 -2.57 -7.47 -9.53
N ALA A 74 -3.44 -7.73 -10.51
CA ALA A 74 -4.88 -7.65 -10.35
C ALA A 74 -5.43 -8.70 -9.37
N ASN A 75 -4.74 -9.83 -9.22
CA ASN A 75 -5.15 -10.96 -8.40
C ASN A 75 -4.21 -11.22 -7.22
N THR A 76 -3.71 -10.16 -6.59
CA THR A 76 -2.72 -10.23 -5.50
C THR A 76 -3.14 -11.17 -4.37
N ASP A 77 -4.42 -11.17 -4.00
CA ASP A 77 -4.94 -12.03 -2.93
C ASP A 77 -4.91 -13.52 -3.31
N PHE A 78 -5.25 -13.83 -4.57
CA PHE A 78 -5.18 -15.20 -5.08
C PHE A 78 -3.74 -15.68 -5.18
N VAL A 79 -2.89 -14.89 -5.84
CA VAL A 79 -1.46 -15.19 -5.99
C VAL A 79 -0.77 -15.35 -4.64
N GLY A 80 -1.02 -14.41 -3.71
CA GLY A 80 -0.48 -14.48 -2.36
C GLY A 80 -0.95 -15.73 -1.60
N THR A 81 -2.22 -16.12 -1.76
CA THR A 81 -2.75 -17.34 -1.14
C THR A 81 -2.08 -18.59 -1.68
N MET A 82 -1.96 -18.71 -3.00
CA MET A 82 -1.30 -19.87 -3.62
C MET A 82 0.18 -19.93 -3.25
N ALA A 83 0.90 -18.80 -3.34
CA ALA A 83 2.31 -18.75 -2.97
C ALA A 83 2.54 -19.07 -1.48
N ASN A 84 1.63 -18.69 -0.60
CA ASN A 84 1.69 -19.01 0.83
C ASN A 84 1.55 -20.52 1.10
N MET A 85 0.69 -21.21 0.36
CA MET A 85 0.50 -22.67 0.51
C MET A 85 1.78 -23.48 0.22
N VAL A 86 2.59 -23.01 -0.72
CA VAL A 86 3.82 -23.65 -1.17
C VAL A 86 5.04 -22.72 -0.96
N ALA A 87 5.01 -21.91 0.09
CA ALA A 87 6.00 -20.86 0.34
C ALA A 87 7.47 -21.36 0.34
N PRO A 88 7.84 -22.50 0.94
CA PRO A 88 9.22 -22.99 0.89
C PRO A 88 9.71 -23.18 -0.55
N ILE A 89 8.89 -23.75 -1.42
CA ILE A 89 9.23 -24.01 -2.83
C ILE A 89 9.33 -22.69 -3.59
N VAL A 90 8.33 -21.81 -3.44
CA VAL A 90 8.32 -20.50 -4.11
C VAL A 90 9.54 -19.68 -3.70
N ASN A 91 9.84 -19.61 -2.41
CA ASN A 91 10.98 -18.85 -1.89
C ASN A 91 12.32 -19.38 -2.40
N ALA A 92 12.48 -20.71 -2.47
CA ALA A 92 13.69 -21.33 -3.03
C ALA A 92 13.84 -21.06 -4.53
N THR A 93 12.74 -21.09 -5.28
CA THR A 93 12.78 -20.95 -6.74
C THR A 93 12.91 -19.50 -7.21
N LEU A 94 12.27 -18.53 -6.55
CA LEU A 94 12.33 -17.11 -6.93
C LEU A 94 13.74 -16.51 -6.90
N GLY A 95 14.67 -17.12 -6.16
CA GLY A 95 16.09 -16.72 -6.12
C GLY A 95 16.90 -17.20 -7.32
N LEU A 96 16.46 -18.23 -8.04
CA LEU A 96 17.21 -18.91 -9.08
C LEU A 96 17.34 -18.06 -10.35
N LYS A 97 18.56 -18.01 -10.92
CA LYS A 97 18.84 -17.26 -12.15
C LYS A 97 17.93 -17.64 -13.34
N PRO A 98 17.65 -18.94 -13.62
CA PRO A 98 16.78 -19.30 -14.75
C PRO A 98 15.35 -18.84 -14.53
N VAL A 99 14.81 -18.91 -13.30
CA VAL A 99 13.47 -18.41 -12.99
C VAL A 99 13.38 -16.90 -13.17
N LYS A 100 14.40 -16.16 -12.72
CA LYS A 100 14.48 -14.70 -12.95
C LYS A 100 14.57 -14.34 -14.43
N ALA A 101 15.27 -15.13 -15.25
CA ALA A 101 15.35 -14.94 -16.69
C ALA A 101 13.98 -15.14 -17.36
N VAL A 102 13.22 -16.16 -16.97
CA VAL A 102 11.85 -16.40 -17.45
C VAL A 102 10.92 -15.27 -17.03
N LEU A 103 10.97 -14.84 -15.77
CA LEU A 103 10.17 -13.70 -15.27
C LEU A 103 10.51 -12.41 -16.02
N HIS A 104 11.78 -12.21 -16.39
CA HIS A 104 12.18 -11.07 -17.19
C HIS A 104 11.59 -11.12 -18.60
N GLY A 105 11.74 -12.26 -19.29
CA GLY A 105 11.23 -12.42 -20.66
C GLY A 105 9.71 -12.39 -20.79
N VAL A 106 8.99 -13.01 -19.85
CA VAL A 106 7.53 -13.16 -19.93
C VAL A 106 6.79 -12.02 -19.27
N MET A 107 7.28 -11.53 -18.14
CA MET A 107 6.58 -10.52 -17.30
C MET A 107 7.23 -9.14 -17.36
N GLY A 108 8.38 -8.98 -18.01
CA GLY A 108 9.10 -7.71 -18.00
C GLY A 108 9.61 -7.29 -16.61
N ILE A 109 9.82 -8.25 -15.69
CA ILE A 109 10.36 -7.99 -14.36
C ILE A 109 11.87 -8.05 -14.43
N ASP A 110 12.55 -7.02 -13.92
CA ASP A 110 14.02 -6.98 -13.95
C ASP A 110 14.64 -8.21 -13.26
N LYS A 111 15.61 -8.84 -13.92
CA LYS A 111 16.30 -10.05 -13.44
C LYS A 111 17.12 -9.84 -12.16
N HIS A 112 17.47 -8.60 -11.84
CA HIS A 112 18.18 -8.24 -10.60
C HIS A 112 17.24 -7.98 -9.43
N ARG A 113 15.92 -7.96 -9.67
CA ARG A 113 14.96 -7.73 -8.61
C ARG A 113 15.01 -8.85 -7.57
N THR A 114 15.04 -8.46 -6.30
CA THR A 114 14.79 -9.34 -5.17
C THR A 114 13.31 -9.32 -4.83
N PHE A 115 12.73 -10.49 -4.59
CA PHE A 115 11.34 -10.62 -4.16
C PHE A 115 11.29 -10.80 -2.64
N PRO A 116 10.32 -10.19 -1.95
CA PRO A 116 10.08 -10.52 -0.55
C PRO A 116 9.65 -11.98 -0.44
N ALA A 117 10.16 -12.67 0.56
CA ALA A 117 9.77 -14.05 0.81
C ALA A 117 8.28 -14.13 1.19
N TYR A 118 7.63 -15.20 0.77
CA TYR A 118 6.28 -15.54 1.23
C TYR A 118 6.36 -16.29 2.58
N SER A 119 5.46 -15.93 3.48
CA SER A 119 5.29 -16.66 4.73
C SER A 119 4.54 -17.97 4.49
N SER A 120 4.82 -19.01 5.24
CA SER A 120 4.05 -20.26 5.23
C SER A 120 2.71 -20.17 5.99
N GLN A 121 2.48 -19.09 6.73
CA GLN A 121 1.23 -18.84 7.44
C GLN A 121 0.78 -17.40 7.20
N LYS A 122 -0.47 -17.21 6.73
CA LYS A 122 -1.08 -15.90 6.61
C LYS A 122 -1.28 -15.24 7.98
N PHE A 123 -1.14 -13.91 8.03
CA PHE A 123 -1.48 -13.14 9.23
C PHE A 123 -2.94 -13.35 9.65
N GLU A 124 -3.88 -13.28 8.72
CA GLU A 124 -5.30 -13.48 8.98
C GLU A 124 -5.61 -14.85 9.61
N THR A 125 -4.93 -15.92 9.15
CA THR A 125 -5.07 -17.27 9.72
C THR A 125 -4.55 -17.33 11.14
N TRP A 126 -3.39 -16.73 11.40
CA TRP A 126 -2.86 -16.63 12.76
C TRP A 126 -3.80 -15.84 13.68
N TYR A 127 -4.26 -14.67 13.20
CA TYR A 127 -5.15 -13.82 13.98
C TYR A 127 -6.43 -14.56 14.40
N LYS A 128 -7.12 -15.21 13.47
CA LYS A 128 -8.36 -15.95 13.74
C LYS A 128 -8.17 -17.08 14.74
N ARG A 129 -7.03 -17.77 14.69
CA ARG A 129 -6.74 -18.91 15.58
C ARG A 129 -6.27 -18.48 16.96
N MET A 130 -5.41 -17.46 17.04
CA MET A 130 -4.62 -17.17 18.24
C MET A 130 -5.02 -15.86 18.94
N ALA A 131 -5.57 -14.90 18.23
CA ALA A 131 -5.78 -13.55 18.77
C ALA A 131 -7.24 -13.14 18.88
N ALA A 132 -8.08 -13.52 17.94
CA ALA A 132 -9.44 -12.98 17.76
C ALA A 132 -10.30 -13.04 19.04
N LYS A 133 -10.32 -14.18 19.72
CA LYS A 133 -11.17 -14.42 20.92
C LYS A 133 -10.87 -13.46 22.07
N LYS A 134 -9.65 -12.96 22.19
CA LYS A 134 -9.22 -12.07 23.26
C LYS A 134 -9.61 -10.61 23.01
N GLN A 135 -9.90 -10.24 21.76
CA GLN A 135 -10.03 -8.83 21.41
C GLN A 135 -11.28 -8.18 21.99
N ASP A 136 -12.35 -8.93 22.18
CA ASP A 136 -13.60 -8.43 22.77
C ASP A 136 -13.50 -8.15 24.28
N SER A 137 -12.46 -8.64 24.95
CA SER A 137 -12.26 -8.38 26.40
C SER A 137 -11.69 -6.99 26.71
N TYR A 138 -11.26 -6.23 25.71
CA TYR A 138 -10.78 -4.87 25.89
C TYR A 138 -11.94 -3.87 25.86
N SER A 139 -11.83 -2.78 26.61
CA SER A 139 -12.84 -1.70 26.64
C SER A 139 -12.73 -0.73 25.47
N LYS A 140 -11.57 -0.63 24.86
CA LYS A 140 -11.31 0.23 23.70
C LYS A 140 -10.98 -0.64 22.49
N HIS A 141 -11.47 -0.26 21.33
CA HIS A 141 -11.32 -1.07 20.13
C HIS A 141 -10.82 -0.25 18.94
N VAL A 142 -10.02 -0.87 18.09
CA VAL A 142 -9.62 -0.38 16.79
C VAL A 142 -9.84 -1.46 15.74
N SER A 143 -9.95 -1.07 14.48
CA SER A 143 -9.91 -2.00 13.35
C SER A 143 -8.53 -1.96 12.69
N TYR A 144 -8.13 -3.04 12.04
CA TYR A 144 -6.83 -3.15 11.38
C TYR A 144 -6.99 -3.56 9.92
N PHE A 145 -6.54 -2.69 9.03
CA PHE A 145 -6.28 -3.01 7.63
C PHE A 145 -4.85 -3.48 7.49
N HIS A 146 -4.64 -4.80 7.40
CA HIS A 146 -3.30 -5.38 7.38
C HIS A 146 -2.60 -5.29 6.02
N GLY A 147 -3.37 -5.25 4.92
CA GLY A 147 -2.82 -5.23 3.57
C GLY A 147 -2.20 -6.56 3.12
N CYS A 148 -1.91 -6.64 1.82
CA CYS A 148 -1.39 -7.87 1.21
C CYS A 148 0.01 -8.24 1.74
N TYR A 149 0.90 -7.25 1.94
CA TYR A 149 2.27 -7.52 2.39
C TYR A 149 2.32 -8.17 3.78
N VAL A 150 1.56 -7.64 4.73
CA VAL A 150 1.45 -8.22 6.08
C VAL A 150 0.82 -9.61 6.02
N ASN A 151 -0.21 -9.77 5.20
CA ASN A 151 -0.92 -11.05 5.16
C ASN A 151 -0.07 -12.18 4.58
N TYR A 152 0.70 -11.91 3.52
CA TYR A 152 1.36 -12.97 2.75
C TYR A 152 2.88 -13.02 2.91
N ASN A 153 3.53 -11.89 3.20
CA ASN A 153 4.99 -11.81 3.22
C ASN A 153 5.56 -11.60 4.62
N PHE A 154 4.99 -10.69 5.41
CA PHE A 154 5.53 -10.34 6.72
C PHE A 154 4.46 -10.33 7.84
N PRO A 155 3.88 -11.48 8.19
CA PRO A 155 2.86 -11.58 9.24
C PRO A 155 3.31 -11.10 10.61
N GLN A 156 4.62 -11.12 10.88
CA GLN A 156 5.17 -10.66 12.16
C GLN A 156 4.82 -9.21 12.46
N LEU A 157 4.83 -8.34 11.45
CA LEU A 157 4.44 -6.93 11.62
C LEU A 157 3.00 -6.77 12.14
N GLY A 158 2.07 -7.56 11.59
CA GLY A 158 0.68 -7.57 12.07
C GLY A 158 0.54 -8.14 13.47
N LYS A 159 1.30 -9.21 13.78
CA LYS A 159 1.33 -9.81 15.11
C LYS A 159 1.84 -8.82 16.17
N ASP A 160 2.88 -8.06 15.83
CA ASP A 160 3.47 -7.07 16.72
C ASP A 160 2.53 -5.89 16.93
N LEU A 161 1.83 -5.43 15.88
CA LEU A 161 0.79 -4.42 16.03
C LEU A 161 -0.30 -4.87 17.02
N VAL A 162 -0.83 -6.09 16.86
CA VAL A 162 -1.85 -6.62 17.78
C VAL A 162 -1.33 -6.64 19.22
N LYS A 163 -0.08 -7.10 19.45
CA LYS A 163 0.53 -7.13 20.77
C LYS A 163 0.68 -5.74 21.37
N ILE A 164 1.19 -4.77 20.58
CA ILE A 164 1.38 -3.38 21.03
C ILE A 164 0.03 -2.77 21.40
N MET A 165 -0.97 -2.90 20.53
CA MET A 165 -2.30 -2.33 20.81
C MET A 165 -2.95 -2.97 22.03
N ASN A 166 -2.83 -4.29 22.22
CA ASN A 166 -3.30 -4.97 23.41
C ASN A 166 -2.56 -4.50 24.67
N ALA A 167 -1.25 -4.27 24.58
CA ALA A 167 -0.47 -3.76 25.72
C ALA A 167 -0.87 -2.35 26.16
N VAL A 168 -1.39 -1.54 25.25
CA VAL A 168 -1.92 -0.20 25.56
C VAL A 168 -3.45 -0.17 25.78
N GLY A 169 -4.07 -1.35 25.95
CA GLY A 169 -5.47 -1.47 26.34
C GLY A 169 -6.49 -1.46 25.20
N TYR A 170 -6.05 -1.64 23.96
CA TYR A 170 -6.95 -1.69 22.80
C TYR A 170 -7.09 -3.09 22.24
N GLY A 171 -8.34 -3.53 22.02
CA GLY A 171 -8.67 -4.68 21.18
C GLY A 171 -8.55 -4.34 19.70
N VAL A 172 -8.00 -5.26 18.92
CA VAL A 172 -7.78 -5.07 17.48
C VAL A 172 -8.68 -6.00 16.71
N HIS A 173 -9.56 -5.48 15.87
CA HIS A 173 -10.45 -6.27 15.02
C HIS A 173 -10.02 -6.17 13.56
N LEU A 174 -10.07 -7.28 12.82
CA LEU A 174 -9.89 -7.21 11.37
C LEU A 174 -11.13 -6.63 10.69
N LEU A 175 -10.95 -6.03 9.54
CA LEU A 175 -12.08 -5.62 8.70
C LEU A 175 -12.88 -6.85 8.24
N GLU A 176 -14.18 -6.70 8.06
CA GLU A 176 -15.06 -7.82 7.63
C GLU A 176 -14.61 -8.43 6.30
N LYS A 177 -14.30 -7.57 5.34
CA LYS A 177 -13.73 -7.95 4.05
C LYS A 177 -12.61 -6.99 3.70
N GLU A 178 -11.48 -7.54 3.33
CA GLU A 178 -10.31 -6.77 2.92
C GLU A 178 -9.78 -7.27 1.58
N LYS A 179 -9.37 -6.33 0.75
CA LYS A 179 -8.65 -6.54 -0.51
C LYS A 179 -7.39 -5.70 -0.52
N CYS A 180 -6.43 -6.04 -1.38
CA CYS A 180 -5.29 -5.16 -1.61
C CYS A 180 -5.76 -3.71 -1.83
N CYS A 181 -5.04 -2.72 -1.31
CA CYS A 181 -5.40 -1.30 -1.49
C CYS A 181 -5.45 -0.86 -2.97
N GLY A 182 -4.84 -1.64 -3.87
CA GLY A 182 -4.91 -1.38 -5.30
C GLY A 182 -3.86 -0.40 -5.84
N VAL A 183 -2.93 0.09 -5.03
CA VAL A 183 -1.90 1.04 -5.49
C VAL A 183 -1.11 0.52 -6.69
N ALA A 184 -0.75 -0.78 -6.71
CA ALA A 184 -0.05 -1.37 -7.84
C ALA A 184 -0.89 -1.39 -9.12
N LEU A 185 -2.20 -1.54 -8.99
CA LEU A 185 -3.15 -1.46 -10.11
C LEU A 185 -3.25 -0.03 -10.63
N ILE A 186 -3.41 0.94 -9.74
CA ILE A 186 -3.42 2.37 -10.09
C ILE A 186 -2.15 2.73 -10.85
N ALA A 187 -1.00 2.39 -10.30
CA ALA A 187 0.31 2.67 -10.89
C ALA A 187 0.55 2.01 -12.25
N ASN A 188 -0.23 0.99 -12.61
CA ASN A 188 -0.17 0.33 -13.92
C ASN A 188 -1.40 0.65 -14.81
N GLY A 189 -2.22 1.65 -14.45
CA GLY A 189 -3.38 2.06 -15.26
C GLY A 189 -4.60 1.13 -15.19
N LEU A 190 -4.60 0.14 -14.28
CA LEU A 190 -5.67 -0.86 -14.13
C LEU A 190 -6.76 -0.36 -13.16
N SER A 191 -7.30 0.82 -13.44
CA SER A 191 -8.25 1.52 -12.56
C SER A 191 -9.54 0.75 -12.30
N GLY A 192 -10.05 0.01 -13.26
CA GLY A 192 -11.29 -0.77 -13.11
C GLY A 192 -11.18 -1.86 -12.02
N GLN A 193 -10.06 -2.58 -11.97
CA GLN A 193 -9.80 -3.56 -10.90
C GLN A 193 -9.52 -2.87 -9.57
N ALA A 194 -8.71 -1.80 -9.55
CA ALA A 194 -8.44 -1.00 -8.36
C ALA A 194 -9.74 -0.47 -7.74
N ARG A 195 -10.64 0.06 -8.56
CA ARG A 195 -11.95 0.56 -8.13
C ARG A 195 -12.82 -0.54 -7.50
N ARG A 196 -12.84 -1.75 -8.08
CA ARG A 196 -13.59 -2.88 -7.48
C ARG A 196 -13.05 -3.24 -6.09
N GLN A 197 -11.72 -3.34 -5.94
CA GLN A 197 -11.07 -3.61 -4.64
C GLN A 197 -11.32 -2.48 -3.65
N GLY A 198 -11.17 -1.23 -4.07
CA GLY A 198 -11.39 -0.05 -3.24
C GLY A 198 -12.81 0.04 -2.69
N LYS A 199 -13.83 -0.26 -3.51
CA LYS A 199 -15.23 -0.30 -3.05
C LYS A 199 -15.46 -1.34 -1.95
N VAL A 200 -14.79 -2.51 -2.01
CA VAL A 200 -14.87 -3.51 -0.93
C VAL A 200 -14.24 -2.98 0.35
N ASN A 201 -13.05 -2.39 0.25
CA ASN A 201 -12.33 -1.85 1.39
C ASN A 201 -13.12 -0.72 2.07
N ILE A 202 -13.59 0.27 1.30
CA ILE A 202 -14.33 1.41 1.86
C ILE A 202 -15.64 0.96 2.53
N ARG A 203 -16.34 -0.03 1.98
CA ARG A 203 -17.53 -0.59 2.64
C ARG A 203 -17.21 -1.18 4.01
N SER A 204 -16.10 -1.92 4.12
CA SER A 204 -15.67 -2.52 5.40
C SER A 204 -15.16 -1.46 6.39
N ILE A 205 -14.52 -0.40 5.88
CA ILE A 205 -14.07 0.74 6.69
C ILE A 205 -15.28 1.52 7.24
N ARG A 206 -16.32 1.76 6.45
CA ARG A 206 -17.57 2.38 6.92
C ARG A 206 -18.20 1.58 8.05
N LYS A 207 -18.29 0.27 7.92
CA LYS A 207 -18.77 -0.60 9.00
C LYS A 207 -17.93 -0.50 10.29
N ALA A 208 -16.62 -0.35 10.15
CA ALA A 208 -15.75 -0.13 11.30
C ALA A 208 -16.02 1.25 11.94
N ALA A 209 -16.22 2.28 11.13
CA ALA A 209 -16.56 3.64 11.59
C ALA A 209 -17.94 3.69 12.31
N GLU A 210 -18.96 2.99 11.79
CA GLU A 210 -20.26 2.82 12.44
C GLU A 210 -20.15 2.19 13.84
N GLN A 211 -19.10 1.39 14.05
CA GLN A 211 -18.76 0.78 15.33
C GLN A 211 -17.82 1.66 16.18
N ASN A 212 -17.64 2.93 15.82
CA ASN A 212 -16.70 3.86 16.45
C ASN A 212 -15.24 3.35 16.49
N ARG A 213 -14.82 2.56 15.52
CA ARG A 213 -13.47 2.01 15.43
C ARG A 213 -12.64 2.78 14.40
N ILE A 214 -11.51 3.31 14.85
CA ILE A 214 -10.50 3.86 13.94
C ILE A 214 -9.80 2.69 13.22
N VAL A 215 -9.57 2.83 11.92
CA VAL A 215 -8.89 1.83 11.11
C VAL A 215 -7.40 2.13 11.07
N LEU A 216 -6.63 1.28 11.71
CA LEU A 216 -5.17 1.35 11.70
C LEU A 216 -4.60 0.66 10.47
N THR A 217 -3.50 1.17 9.97
CA THR A 217 -2.68 0.55 8.93
C THR A 217 -1.21 0.55 9.36
N THR A 218 -0.41 -0.35 8.79
CA THR A 218 1.05 -0.39 8.98
C THR A 218 1.82 0.02 7.72
N SER A 219 1.11 0.49 6.70
CA SER A 219 1.69 0.90 5.42
C SER A 219 1.26 2.33 5.06
N SER A 220 2.21 3.25 4.95
CA SER A 220 1.98 4.62 4.50
C SER A 220 1.35 4.67 3.09
N THR A 221 1.77 3.77 2.21
CA THR A 221 1.22 3.67 0.85
C THR A 221 -0.25 3.26 0.88
N CYS A 222 -0.62 2.21 1.62
CA CYS A 222 -2.03 1.79 1.72
C CYS A 222 -2.89 2.89 2.35
N THR A 223 -2.38 3.56 3.40
CA THR A 223 -3.06 4.67 4.05
C THR A 223 -3.35 5.80 3.06
N PHE A 224 -2.32 6.24 2.36
CA PHE A 224 -2.43 7.31 1.38
C PHE A 224 -3.41 6.96 0.25
N THR A 225 -3.28 5.75 -0.32
CA THR A 225 -4.16 5.29 -1.39
C THR A 225 -5.63 5.30 -0.97
N MET A 226 -5.95 4.82 0.24
CA MET A 226 -7.33 4.78 0.73
C MET A 226 -7.87 6.17 1.14
N ARG A 227 -7.01 7.07 1.60
CA ARG A 227 -7.40 8.41 2.04
C ARG A 227 -7.51 9.44 0.91
N ASP A 228 -6.71 9.27 -0.16
CA ASP A 228 -6.54 10.28 -1.21
C ASP A 228 -6.81 9.73 -2.61
N GLU A 229 -6.08 8.70 -3.05
CA GLU A 229 -6.16 8.22 -4.44
C GLU A 229 -7.50 7.57 -4.79
N TYR A 230 -8.18 6.97 -3.82
CA TYR A 230 -9.52 6.41 -4.05
C TYR A 230 -10.51 7.45 -4.54
N GLU A 231 -10.45 8.64 -4.00
CA GLU A 231 -11.33 9.73 -4.42
C GLU A 231 -10.88 10.33 -5.75
N HIS A 232 -9.61 10.71 -5.84
CA HIS A 232 -9.11 11.46 -6.99
C HIS A 232 -8.88 10.64 -8.25
N LEU A 233 -8.53 9.35 -8.12
CA LEU A 233 -8.18 8.49 -9.27
C LEU A 233 -9.20 7.39 -9.54
N LEU A 234 -9.99 7.00 -8.54
CA LEU A 234 -10.95 5.90 -8.67
C LEU A 234 -12.40 6.35 -8.53
N ASP A 235 -12.65 7.64 -8.28
CA ASP A 235 -14.00 8.18 -8.06
C ASP A 235 -14.79 7.36 -7.01
N ILE A 236 -14.14 7.11 -5.88
CA ILE A 236 -14.74 6.46 -4.72
C ILE A 236 -14.81 7.50 -3.61
N LYS A 237 -16.02 7.89 -3.20
CA LYS A 237 -16.20 8.84 -2.10
C LYS A 237 -15.62 8.28 -0.79
N THR A 238 -14.75 9.05 -0.15
CA THR A 238 -14.06 8.70 1.09
C THR A 238 -14.17 9.74 2.19
N ASP A 239 -14.78 10.88 1.92
CA ASP A 239 -14.87 12.02 2.84
C ASP A 239 -15.43 11.63 4.21
N ASP A 240 -16.44 10.75 4.22
CA ASP A 240 -17.11 10.24 5.41
C ASP A 240 -16.24 9.36 6.31
N VAL A 241 -15.18 8.77 5.76
CA VAL A 241 -14.31 7.81 6.48
C VAL A 241 -12.82 8.13 6.42
N ARG A 242 -12.43 9.16 5.69
CA ARG A 242 -11.03 9.54 5.49
C ARG A 242 -10.29 9.69 6.81
N GLU A 243 -10.88 10.39 7.78
CA GLU A 243 -10.25 10.64 9.07
C GLU A 243 -10.24 9.40 9.99
N ASN A 244 -11.06 8.41 9.70
CA ASN A 244 -11.04 7.13 10.40
C ASN A 244 -9.88 6.22 9.98
N ILE A 245 -9.14 6.56 8.92
CA ILE A 245 -8.01 5.76 8.42
C ILE A 245 -6.70 6.44 8.84
N THR A 246 -5.86 5.76 9.62
CA THR A 246 -4.60 6.33 10.07
C THR A 246 -3.48 5.29 10.18
N LEU A 247 -2.23 5.75 10.17
CA LEU A 247 -1.09 4.89 10.51
C LEU A 247 -1.10 4.53 11.99
N ALA A 248 -0.78 3.29 12.30
CA ALA A 248 -0.68 2.81 13.68
C ALA A 248 0.34 3.62 14.50
N THR A 249 1.47 3.98 13.90
CA THR A 249 2.48 4.83 14.53
C THR A 249 1.94 6.22 14.86
N ARG A 250 1.19 6.84 13.96
CA ARG A 250 0.55 8.14 14.20
C ARG A 250 -0.52 8.05 15.29
N PHE A 251 -1.31 6.99 15.29
CA PHE A 251 -2.30 6.76 16.32
C PHE A 251 -1.66 6.62 17.71
N LEU A 252 -0.62 5.80 17.84
CA LEU A 252 0.13 5.64 19.07
C LEU A 252 0.79 6.96 19.52
N TYR A 253 1.39 7.70 18.60
CA TYR A 253 1.98 9.00 18.90
C TYR A 253 0.94 9.96 19.50
N ARG A 254 -0.25 10.05 18.89
CA ARG A 254 -1.34 10.89 19.41
C ARG A 254 -1.83 10.47 20.79
N LEU A 255 -1.87 9.17 21.09
CA LEU A 255 -2.23 8.68 22.43
C LEU A 255 -1.17 9.06 23.47
N ILE A 256 0.12 9.01 23.11
CA ILE A 256 1.21 9.44 23.99
C ILE A 256 1.13 10.97 24.24
N GLU A 257 0.97 11.75 23.17
CA GLU A 257 0.91 13.22 23.21
C GLU A 257 -0.26 13.72 24.07
N LYS A 258 -1.42 13.04 24.00
CA LYS A 258 -2.59 13.33 24.83
C LYS A 258 -2.47 12.83 26.28
N GLY A 259 -1.47 12.03 26.59
CA GLY A 259 -1.32 11.40 27.90
C GLY A 259 -2.28 10.21 28.14
N ASP A 260 -2.99 9.74 27.11
CA ASP A 260 -3.93 8.62 27.19
C ASP A 260 -3.24 7.28 27.48
N ILE A 261 -1.96 7.17 27.13
CA ILE A 261 -1.10 6.03 27.41
C ILE A 261 0.28 6.50 27.89
N LYS A 262 0.87 5.68 28.78
CA LYS A 262 2.27 5.85 29.22
C LYS A 262 3.05 4.63 28.79
N LEU A 263 4.09 4.83 28.00
CA LEU A 263 4.98 3.74 27.57
C LEU A 263 6.21 3.69 28.47
N ALA A 264 6.50 2.52 29.03
CA ALA A 264 7.74 2.25 29.74
C ALA A 264 8.82 1.85 28.74
N PHE A 265 9.63 2.82 28.32
CA PHE A 265 10.74 2.54 27.40
C PHE A 265 11.93 1.93 28.17
N ARG A 266 12.59 0.97 27.55
CA ARG A 266 13.86 0.42 28.07
C ARG A 266 14.94 1.50 28.01
N LYS A 267 15.51 1.85 29.17
CA LYS A 267 16.56 2.85 29.27
C LYS A 267 17.94 2.35 28.82
N ASP A 268 18.13 1.04 28.86
CA ASP A 268 19.38 0.35 28.48
C ASP A 268 19.48 0.07 26.97
N PHE A 269 18.43 0.34 26.21
CA PHE A 269 18.42 0.10 24.78
C PHE A 269 19.12 1.27 24.04
N LYS A 270 20.39 1.04 23.66
CA LYS A 270 21.19 1.98 22.89
C LYS A 270 21.44 1.43 21.49
N MET A 271 20.73 1.94 20.51
CA MET A 271 20.93 1.58 19.10
C MET A 271 20.97 2.84 18.24
N ARG A 272 21.95 2.93 17.34
CA ARG A 272 21.96 3.98 16.31
C ARG A 272 20.86 3.65 15.32
N THR A 273 19.94 4.59 15.12
CA THR A 273 18.83 4.44 14.20
C THR A 273 18.86 5.54 13.15
N ALA A 274 18.46 5.21 11.92
CA ALA A 274 18.17 6.18 10.88
C ALA A 274 16.67 6.04 10.52
N TYR A 275 16.01 7.19 10.39
CA TYR A 275 14.62 7.23 9.95
C TYR A 275 14.55 7.62 8.47
N HIS A 276 13.88 6.78 7.67
CA HIS A 276 13.55 7.11 6.29
C HIS A 276 12.10 7.59 6.22
N SER A 277 11.91 8.87 5.93
CA SER A 277 10.58 9.41 5.67
C SER A 277 10.02 8.85 4.36
N ALA A 278 8.91 8.13 4.45
CA ALA A 278 8.27 7.58 3.27
C ALA A 278 7.57 8.68 2.47
N CYS A 279 7.73 8.67 1.15
CA CYS A 279 7.18 9.72 0.26
C CYS A 279 5.68 10.00 0.48
N HIS A 280 4.88 8.96 0.70
CA HIS A 280 3.45 9.10 0.97
C HIS A 280 3.16 9.69 2.36
N MET A 281 4.02 9.49 3.34
CA MET A 281 3.90 10.19 4.64
C MET A 281 4.13 11.69 4.48
N GLU A 282 5.19 12.08 3.75
CA GLU A 282 5.45 13.49 3.43
C GLU A 282 4.27 14.14 2.72
N LYS A 283 3.65 13.42 1.76
CA LYS A 283 2.47 13.91 1.05
C LYS A 283 1.25 14.09 1.96
N MET A 284 1.08 13.24 2.98
CA MET A 284 0.01 13.38 3.98
C MET A 284 0.30 14.45 5.05
N GLY A 285 1.50 15.02 5.07
CA GLY A 285 1.91 15.99 6.09
C GLY A 285 2.07 15.37 7.49
N TRP A 286 2.55 14.13 7.54
CA TRP A 286 2.64 13.34 8.78
C TRP A 286 4.09 13.06 9.18
#